data_d7bdefcad020f617a627dd19bf5796a7
#
_entry.id   d7bdefcad020f617a627dd19bf5796a7
#
_cell.length_a   1.000
_cell.length_b   1.000
_cell.length_c   1.000
_cell.angle_alpha   90.00
_cell.angle_beta   90.00
_cell.angle_gamma   90.00
#
_symmetry.space_group_name_H-M   'P 1'
#
loop_
_entity.id
_entity.type
_entity.pdbx_description
1 polymer ?
#
loop_
_entity_poly.entity_id
_entity_poly.type
_entity_poly.pdbx_seq_one_letter_code
_entity_poly.pdbx_strand_id
1 'polypeptide(L)'
;LALAVFSNPSARSVKPTSGPATGAIPPEVVSIMAAYGAETVTLDRGSRDYKQPEDIVWTGKPGENQSANLYGDPSKPGWYVTLLKRAPNGWSTPHSHPNDRFITVLAGTMWIGTGAKYDQNNTVGIKAGGFIHDIANQLHYDGARDDGFTIEIAGMGPAGTNRPDKK
;
A
#
# COMPACT_ATOMS: atom_id res chain seq x y z
N LEU A 1 35.49 -23.90 -12.57
CA LEU A 1 34.89 -22.55 -12.38
C LEU A 1 34.42 -22.42 -10.93
N ALA A 2 35.18 -21.68 -10.10
CA ALA A 2 34.90 -21.52 -8.67
C ALA A 2 33.92 -20.36 -8.48
N LEU A 3 32.81 -20.63 -7.81
CA LEU A 3 31.85 -19.62 -7.34
C LEU A 3 32.45 -18.94 -6.09
N ALA A 4 32.68 -17.64 -6.17
CA ALA A 4 33.07 -16.85 -4.99
C ALA A 4 31.81 -16.52 -4.18
N VAL A 5 31.73 -17.02 -2.94
CA VAL A 5 30.71 -16.68 -1.96
C VAL A 5 31.13 -15.36 -1.30
N PHE A 6 30.42 -14.28 -1.54
CA PHE A 6 30.61 -13.04 -0.79
C PHE A 6 29.94 -13.19 0.60
N SER A 7 30.77 -13.28 1.63
CA SER A 7 30.34 -13.19 3.01
C SER A 7 30.05 -11.75 3.39
N ASN A 8 28.81 -11.48 3.80
CA ASN A 8 28.35 -10.19 4.28
C ASN A 8 28.86 -9.94 5.72
N PRO A 9 29.59 -8.86 6.03
CA PRO A 9 29.98 -8.59 7.39
C PRO A 9 28.78 -8.15 8.25
N SER A 10 28.66 -8.78 9.39
CA SER A 10 27.70 -8.59 10.47
C SER A 10 27.27 -7.12 10.69
N ALA A 11 25.99 -6.84 10.49
CA ALA A 11 25.37 -5.60 10.92
C ALA A 11 25.32 -5.56 12.45
N ARG A 12 26.06 -4.64 13.06
CA ARG A 12 25.94 -4.34 14.50
C ARG A 12 24.54 -3.75 14.76
N SER A 13 23.78 -4.44 15.61
CA SER A 13 22.54 -3.93 16.16
C SER A 13 22.80 -2.67 17.00
N VAL A 14 22.33 -1.52 16.51
CA VAL A 14 22.30 -0.28 17.31
C VAL A 14 20.97 -0.24 18.02
N LYS A 15 21.01 -0.32 19.34
CA LYS A 15 19.83 -0.20 20.21
C LYS A 15 19.31 1.24 20.14
N PRO A 16 18.01 1.49 19.86
CA PRO A 16 17.48 2.85 19.86
C PRO A 16 17.42 3.37 21.29
N THR A 17 18.07 4.48 21.56
CA THR A 17 17.90 5.25 22.81
C THR A 17 16.69 6.15 22.66
N SER A 18 15.67 5.91 23.50
CA SER A 18 14.45 6.72 23.60
C SER A 18 14.73 8.04 24.32
N GLY A 19 14.50 9.16 23.65
CA GLY A 19 14.43 10.50 24.23
C GLY A 19 14.06 11.53 23.15
N PRO A 20 13.22 12.55 23.44
CA PRO A 20 12.93 13.59 22.48
C PRO A 20 14.18 14.44 22.27
N ALA A 21 14.76 14.43 21.08
CA ALA A 21 15.91 15.25 20.74
C ALA A 21 15.49 16.70 20.47
N THR A 22 15.45 17.50 21.53
CA THR A 22 15.68 18.95 21.45
C THR A 22 17.19 19.15 21.56
N GLY A 23 17.93 18.90 20.51
CA GLY A 23 19.37 19.05 20.49
C GLY A 23 19.85 19.62 19.16
N ALA A 24 20.77 20.56 19.21
CA ALA A 24 21.46 21.08 18.05
C ALA A 24 22.02 19.90 17.21
N ILE A 25 21.95 20.00 15.89
CA ILE A 25 22.49 19.00 14.96
C ILE A 25 23.97 18.82 15.31
N PRO A 26 24.46 17.56 15.52
CA PRO A 26 25.86 17.32 15.84
C PRO A 26 26.80 17.92 14.79
N PRO A 27 27.95 18.49 15.19
CA PRO A 27 28.88 19.16 14.26
C PRO A 27 29.35 18.27 13.11
N GLU A 28 29.50 16.96 13.35
CA GLU A 28 29.81 15.98 12.30
C GLU A 28 28.72 15.87 11.23
N VAL A 29 27.46 15.98 11.62
CA VAL A 29 26.32 15.95 10.67
C VAL A 29 26.28 17.25 9.87
N VAL A 30 26.52 18.38 10.52
CA VAL A 30 26.65 19.69 9.85
C VAL A 30 27.82 19.67 8.85
N SER A 31 28.94 19.05 9.21
CA SER A 31 30.09 18.89 8.32
C SER A 31 29.80 18.03 7.11
N ILE A 32 29.07 16.93 7.28
CA ILE A 32 28.63 16.07 6.17
C ILE A 32 27.66 16.84 5.26
N MET A 33 26.70 17.55 5.81
CA MET A 33 25.77 18.36 5.02
C MET A 33 26.49 19.50 4.27
N ALA A 34 27.50 20.11 4.87
CA ALA A 34 28.31 21.13 4.21
C ALA A 34 29.22 20.55 3.10
N ALA A 35 29.71 19.33 3.26
CA ALA A 35 30.56 18.66 2.28
C ALA A 35 29.77 18.20 1.02
N TYR A 36 28.48 17.92 1.18
CA TYR A 36 27.61 17.56 0.05
C TYR A 36 26.90 18.76 -0.58
N GLY A 37 27.20 19.99 -0.14
CA GLY A 37 26.53 21.21 -0.54
C GLY A 37 25.04 21.09 -0.26
N ALA A 38 24.50 21.91 0.63
CA ALA A 38 23.05 21.99 0.81
C ALA A 38 22.42 22.71 -0.41
N GLU A 39 22.62 22.16 -1.60
CA GLU A 39 21.77 22.50 -2.73
C GLU A 39 20.41 21.88 -2.36
N THR A 40 19.47 22.74 -2.02
CA THR A 40 18.06 22.36 -1.98
C THR A 40 17.68 21.97 -3.41
N VAL A 41 17.80 20.68 -3.72
CA VAL A 41 17.34 20.17 -5.01
C VAL A 41 15.84 20.38 -5.05
N THR A 42 15.41 21.38 -5.80
CA THR A 42 14.00 21.63 -6.05
C THR A 42 13.56 20.75 -7.20
N LEU A 43 12.70 19.78 -6.91
CA LEU A 43 12.10 18.96 -7.95
C LEU A 43 11.08 19.84 -8.73
N ASP A 44 11.21 19.86 -10.07
CA ASP A 44 10.20 20.44 -10.92
C ASP A 44 8.92 19.59 -10.91
N ARG A 45 7.90 20.05 -10.19
CA ARG A 45 6.60 19.38 -10.10
C ARG A 45 5.81 19.38 -11.41
N GLY A 46 6.20 20.20 -12.39
CA GLY A 46 5.63 20.13 -13.74
C GLY A 46 6.10 18.89 -14.51
N SER A 47 7.29 18.38 -14.19
CA SER A 47 7.84 17.16 -14.78
C SER A 47 7.59 15.90 -13.95
N ARG A 48 7.44 16.04 -12.61
CA ARG A 48 7.17 14.92 -11.69
C ARG A 48 6.33 15.39 -10.51
N ASP A 49 5.19 14.74 -10.32
CA ASP A 49 4.41 14.87 -9.09
C ASP A 49 4.76 13.75 -8.11
N TYR A 50 4.73 14.07 -6.82
CA TYR A 50 4.98 13.11 -5.75
C TYR A 50 4.19 13.47 -4.50
N LYS A 51 3.96 12.48 -3.65
CA LYS A 51 3.42 12.64 -2.30
C LYS A 51 4.34 11.92 -1.32
N GLN A 52 4.71 12.60 -0.25
CA GLN A 52 5.34 11.95 0.90
C GLN A 52 4.24 11.25 1.74
N PRO A 53 4.59 10.32 2.62
CA PRO A 53 3.60 9.64 3.49
C PRO A 53 2.71 10.61 4.28
N GLU A 54 3.26 11.73 4.73
CA GLU A 54 2.56 12.80 5.45
C GLU A 54 1.62 13.62 4.58
N ASP A 55 1.81 13.63 3.26
CA ASP A 55 0.94 14.32 2.30
C ASP A 55 -0.31 13.50 1.94
N ILE A 56 -0.37 12.24 2.38
CA ILE A 56 -1.47 11.33 2.05
C ILE A 56 -2.67 11.65 2.94
N VAL A 57 -3.73 12.14 2.31
CA VAL A 57 -4.99 12.47 3.01
C VAL A 57 -5.87 11.23 3.07
N TRP A 58 -5.97 10.63 4.25
CA TRP A 58 -6.81 9.46 4.50
C TRP A 58 -8.25 9.86 4.82
N THR A 59 -9.19 9.14 4.21
CA THR A 59 -10.63 9.18 4.54
C THR A 59 -10.96 7.97 5.39
N GLY A 60 -11.82 8.13 6.39
CA GLY A 60 -12.15 7.11 7.41
C GLY A 60 -11.40 7.34 8.72
N LYS A 61 -11.76 6.60 9.76
CA LYS A 61 -11.15 6.76 11.09
C LYS A 61 -9.93 5.85 11.25
N PRO A 62 -8.89 6.29 11.98
CA PRO A 62 -7.78 5.41 12.36
C PRO A 62 -8.27 4.14 13.05
N GLY A 63 -7.72 2.98 12.64
CA GLY A 63 -8.13 1.67 13.17
C GLY A 63 -9.34 1.05 12.48
N GLU A 64 -10.06 1.81 11.67
CA GLU A 64 -11.15 1.34 10.79
C GLU A 64 -10.65 1.22 9.34
N ASN A 65 -11.58 0.90 8.42
CA ASN A 65 -11.27 0.92 7.00
C ASN A 65 -11.02 2.36 6.55
N GLN A 66 -9.91 2.57 5.85
CA GLN A 66 -9.52 3.88 5.34
C GLN A 66 -9.18 3.80 3.85
N SER A 67 -9.35 4.89 3.14
CA SER A 67 -8.88 5.03 1.75
C SER A 67 -8.23 6.39 1.52
N ALA A 68 -7.35 6.46 0.52
CA ALA A 68 -6.74 7.71 0.08
C ALA A 68 -6.46 7.66 -1.42
N ASN A 69 -6.83 8.70 -2.15
CA ASN A 69 -6.51 8.82 -3.56
C ASN A 69 -5.11 9.40 -3.73
N LEU A 70 -4.23 8.63 -4.39
CA LEU A 70 -2.89 9.09 -4.75
C LEU A 70 -2.90 9.84 -6.09
N TYR A 71 -3.66 9.33 -7.05
CA TYR A 71 -3.77 9.89 -8.40
C TYR A 71 -5.19 9.71 -8.94
N GLY A 72 -5.66 10.66 -9.72
CA GLY A 72 -6.96 10.59 -10.38
C GLY A 72 -8.15 10.57 -9.43
N ASP A 73 -9.30 10.25 -9.98
CA ASP A 73 -10.57 10.14 -9.25
C ASP A 73 -11.25 8.82 -9.67
N PRO A 74 -11.35 7.83 -8.77
CA PRO A 74 -11.94 6.54 -9.12
C PRO A 74 -13.41 6.63 -9.55
N SER A 75 -14.11 7.73 -9.28
CA SER A 75 -15.50 7.92 -9.71
C SER A 75 -15.64 8.42 -11.15
N LYS A 76 -14.55 8.82 -11.79
CA LYS A 76 -14.51 9.43 -13.13
C LYS A 76 -13.78 8.56 -14.14
N PRO A 77 -14.04 8.73 -15.45
CA PRO A 77 -13.22 8.11 -16.48
C PRO A 77 -11.75 8.53 -16.40
N GLY A 78 -10.84 7.58 -16.59
CA GLY A 78 -9.40 7.81 -16.56
C GLY A 78 -8.69 6.91 -15.55
N TRP A 79 -7.35 6.98 -15.54
CA TRP A 79 -6.53 6.25 -14.59
C TRP A 79 -6.71 6.78 -13.16
N TYR A 80 -6.74 5.88 -12.20
CA TYR A 80 -6.65 6.21 -10.79
C TYR A 80 -5.68 5.30 -10.05
N VAL A 81 -5.12 5.81 -8.96
CA VAL A 81 -4.35 5.04 -7.96
C VAL A 81 -4.88 5.41 -6.58
N THR A 82 -5.28 4.40 -5.82
CA THR A 82 -5.89 4.55 -4.50
C THR A 82 -5.21 3.62 -3.50
N LEU A 83 -4.97 4.10 -2.29
CA LEU A 83 -4.63 3.25 -1.16
C LEU A 83 -5.89 2.85 -0.41
N LEU A 84 -5.90 1.62 0.10
CA LEU A 84 -6.94 1.13 0.99
C LEU A 84 -6.32 0.41 2.18
N LYS A 85 -6.76 0.79 3.38
CA LYS A 85 -6.51 0.04 4.62
C LYS A 85 -7.76 -0.74 5.01
N ARG A 86 -7.58 -2.00 5.31
CA ARG A 86 -8.62 -2.86 5.87
C ARG A 86 -8.30 -3.14 7.34
N ALA A 87 -9.26 -2.89 8.21
CA ALA A 87 -9.13 -3.25 9.62
C ALA A 87 -9.10 -4.78 9.81
N PRO A 88 -8.50 -5.27 10.92
CA PRO A 88 -8.56 -6.67 11.29
C PRO A 88 -9.99 -7.23 11.26
N ASN A 89 -10.14 -8.48 10.86
CA ASN A 89 -11.42 -9.20 10.75
C ASN A 89 -12.45 -8.55 9.81
N GLY A 90 -12.05 -7.56 9.01
CA GLY A 90 -12.89 -6.91 8.01
C GLY A 90 -12.97 -7.74 6.72
N TRP A 91 -14.19 -8.10 6.29
CA TRP A 91 -14.43 -8.88 5.08
C TRP A 91 -15.43 -8.21 4.16
N SER A 92 -15.22 -8.36 2.85
CA SER A 92 -16.21 -8.07 1.83
C SER A 92 -17.00 -9.35 1.50
N THR A 93 -18.30 -9.19 1.17
CA THR A 93 -19.09 -10.27 0.58
C THR A 93 -18.79 -10.40 -0.92
N PRO A 94 -19.15 -11.51 -1.58
CA PRO A 94 -18.93 -11.68 -3.00
C PRO A 94 -19.41 -10.49 -3.83
N HIS A 95 -18.52 -10.01 -4.69
CA HIS A 95 -18.75 -8.85 -5.56
C HIS A 95 -17.83 -8.93 -6.78
N SER A 96 -18.04 -8.06 -7.74
CA SER A 96 -17.17 -7.86 -8.90
C SER A 96 -16.99 -6.37 -9.20
N HIS A 97 -16.07 -6.06 -10.08
CA HIS A 97 -15.82 -4.70 -10.55
C HIS A 97 -15.99 -4.62 -12.07
N PRO A 98 -16.47 -3.48 -12.60
CA PRO A 98 -16.71 -3.36 -14.04
C PRO A 98 -15.42 -3.34 -14.88
N ASN A 99 -14.30 -2.95 -14.28
CA ASN A 99 -13.01 -2.82 -14.94
C ASN A 99 -11.94 -3.64 -14.20
N ASP A 100 -10.90 -4.04 -14.92
CA ASP A 100 -9.71 -4.65 -14.32
C ASP A 100 -9.06 -3.71 -13.31
N ARG A 101 -8.55 -4.30 -12.22
CA ARG A 101 -7.78 -3.59 -11.21
C ARG A 101 -6.48 -4.34 -10.93
N PHE A 102 -5.44 -3.59 -10.72
CA PHE A 102 -4.12 -4.08 -10.36
C PHE A 102 -3.85 -3.71 -8.91
N ILE A 103 -3.61 -4.70 -8.07
CA ILE A 103 -3.51 -4.52 -6.63
C ILE A 103 -2.13 -4.97 -6.17
N THR A 104 -1.44 -4.13 -5.42
CA THR A 104 -0.20 -4.47 -4.72
C THR A 104 -0.46 -4.46 -3.22
N VAL A 105 -0.10 -5.56 -2.54
CA VAL A 105 -0.16 -5.61 -1.08
C VAL A 105 1.07 -4.91 -0.50
N LEU A 106 0.86 -3.80 0.21
CA LEU A 106 1.94 -2.98 0.79
C LEU A 106 2.29 -3.39 2.22
N ALA A 107 1.29 -3.85 2.99
CA ALA A 107 1.47 -4.30 4.37
C ALA A 107 0.40 -5.32 4.75
N GLY A 108 0.74 -6.22 5.68
CA GLY A 108 -0.16 -7.27 6.16
C GLY A 108 -0.41 -8.39 5.15
N THR A 109 -1.57 -9.02 5.26
CA THR A 109 -1.98 -10.12 4.37
C THR A 109 -3.42 -9.90 3.91
N MET A 110 -3.62 -9.74 2.61
CA MET A 110 -4.95 -9.72 2.00
C MET A 110 -5.37 -11.15 1.68
N TRP A 111 -6.48 -11.59 2.26
CA TRP A 111 -7.06 -12.91 2.00
C TRP A 111 -8.10 -12.78 0.91
N ILE A 112 -7.97 -13.59 -0.16
CA ILE A 112 -8.83 -13.54 -1.33
C ILE A 112 -9.46 -14.90 -1.61
N GLY A 113 -10.74 -14.88 -2.00
CA GLY A 113 -11.49 -16.02 -2.48
C GLY A 113 -12.29 -15.66 -3.72
N THR A 114 -12.71 -16.64 -4.50
CA THR A 114 -13.41 -16.45 -5.77
C THR A 114 -14.77 -17.11 -5.78
N GLY A 115 -15.66 -16.62 -6.66
CA GLY A 115 -16.99 -17.14 -6.86
C GLY A 115 -18.07 -16.52 -5.97
N ALA A 116 -19.29 -17.01 -6.13
CA ALA A 116 -20.48 -16.46 -5.46
C ALA A 116 -20.69 -16.98 -4.03
N LYS A 117 -20.05 -18.11 -3.68
CA LYS A 117 -20.18 -18.69 -2.33
C LYS A 117 -19.10 -18.07 -1.42
N TYR A 118 -19.54 -17.31 -0.44
CA TYR A 118 -18.68 -16.74 0.57
C TYR A 118 -18.18 -17.82 1.55
N ASP A 119 -16.86 -18.00 1.64
CA ASP A 119 -16.23 -18.93 2.57
C ASP A 119 -14.81 -18.44 2.93
N GLN A 120 -14.65 -17.91 4.14
CA GLN A 120 -13.35 -17.41 4.63
C GLN A 120 -12.27 -18.48 4.71
N ASN A 121 -12.65 -19.76 4.85
CA ASN A 121 -11.72 -20.87 4.91
C ASN A 121 -11.21 -21.28 3.52
N ASN A 122 -11.94 -20.92 2.47
CA ASN A 122 -11.55 -21.15 1.08
C ASN A 122 -10.93 -19.89 0.46
N THR A 123 -9.84 -19.42 1.06
CA THR A 123 -9.12 -18.21 0.66
C THR A 123 -7.62 -18.41 0.61
N VAL A 124 -6.96 -17.65 -0.25
CA VAL A 124 -5.49 -17.58 -0.36
C VAL A 124 -5.02 -16.26 0.22
N GLY A 125 -4.00 -16.30 1.09
CA GLY A 125 -3.40 -15.10 1.68
C GLY A 125 -2.27 -14.56 0.81
N ILE A 126 -2.42 -13.34 0.33
CA ILE A 126 -1.41 -12.60 -0.42
C ILE A 126 -0.73 -11.62 0.54
N LYS A 127 0.57 -11.83 0.76
CA LYS A 127 1.37 -11.05 1.71
C LYS A 127 1.92 -9.78 1.06
N ALA A 128 2.43 -8.87 1.91
CA ALA A 128 3.16 -7.67 1.47
C ALA A 128 4.21 -8.01 0.41
N GLY A 129 4.26 -7.20 -0.66
CA GLY A 129 5.04 -7.43 -1.90
C GLY A 129 4.31 -8.29 -2.94
N GLY A 130 3.18 -8.92 -2.58
CA GLY A 130 2.38 -9.70 -3.52
C GLY A 130 1.52 -8.83 -4.43
N PHE A 131 1.10 -9.41 -5.55
CA PHE A 131 0.34 -8.76 -6.61
C PHE A 131 -0.92 -9.56 -6.94
N ILE A 132 -2.01 -8.86 -7.24
CA ILE A 132 -3.30 -9.43 -7.62
C ILE A 132 -3.81 -8.70 -8.86
N HIS A 133 -4.27 -9.44 -9.85
CA HIS A 133 -5.05 -8.90 -10.96
C HIS A 133 -6.53 -9.27 -10.74
N ASP A 134 -7.32 -8.29 -10.36
CA ASP A 134 -8.77 -8.42 -10.32
C ASP A 134 -9.31 -8.30 -11.74
N ILE A 135 -9.78 -9.40 -12.29
CA ILE A 135 -10.34 -9.46 -13.64
C ILE A 135 -11.75 -8.89 -13.61
N ALA A 136 -12.05 -8.01 -14.57
CA ALA A 136 -13.35 -7.37 -14.71
C ALA A 136 -14.51 -8.38 -14.69
N ASN A 137 -15.57 -8.03 -13.97
CA ASN A 137 -16.81 -8.80 -13.85
C ASN A 137 -16.68 -10.21 -13.23
N GLN A 138 -15.51 -10.60 -12.72
CA GLN A 138 -15.34 -11.86 -12.03
C GLN A 138 -15.66 -11.73 -10.54
N LEU A 139 -16.53 -12.62 -10.04
CA LEU A 139 -16.92 -12.62 -8.63
C LEU A 139 -15.77 -13.07 -7.73
N HIS A 140 -15.48 -12.27 -6.74
CA HIS A 140 -14.50 -12.53 -5.70
C HIS A 140 -14.99 -11.96 -4.36
N TYR A 141 -14.30 -12.31 -3.29
CA TYR A 141 -14.42 -11.73 -1.97
C TYR A 141 -13.04 -11.66 -1.32
N ASP A 142 -12.86 -10.70 -0.45
CA ASP A 142 -11.57 -10.41 0.18
C ASP A 142 -11.73 -9.97 1.62
N GLY A 143 -10.67 -10.06 2.38
CA GLY A 143 -10.69 -9.60 3.76
C GLY A 143 -9.37 -9.74 4.48
N ALA A 144 -9.41 -9.30 5.72
CA ALA A 144 -8.34 -9.41 6.69
C ALA A 144 -8.75 -10.42 7.79
N ARG A 145 -7.79 -11.20 8.26
CA ARG A 145 -7.91 -11.98 9.49
C ARG A 145 -7.46 -11.13 10.68
N ASP A 146 -6.73 -11.69 11.61
CA ASP A 146 -6.31 -11.00 12.84
C ASP A 146 -5.44 -9.77 12.59
N ASP A 147 -4.70 -9.76 11.47
CA ASP A 147 -3.95 -8.61 10.98
C ASP A 147 -4.75 -7.86 9.92
N GLY A 148 -4.79 -6.54 10.00
CA GLY A 148 -5.25 -5.71 8.90
C GLY A 148 -4.28 -5.75 7.72
N PHE A 149 -4.65 -5.11 6.60
CA PHE A 149 -3.75 -4.93 5.48
C PHE A 149 -3.82 -3.52 4.90
N THR A 150 -2.78 -3.17 4.14
CA THR A 150 -2.75 -1.99 3.29
C THR A 150 -2.44 -2.42 1.87
N ILE A 151 -3.23 -1.94 0.92
CA ILE A 151 -3.04 -2.21 -0.51
C ILE A 151 -3.02 -0.91 -1.31
N GLU A 152 -2.34 -0.95 -2.45
CA GLU A 152 -2.51 -0.01 -3.54
C GLU A 152 -3.37 -0.65 -4.62
N ILE A 153 -4.30 0.12 -5.17
CA ILE A 153 -5.18 -0.27 -6.27
C ILE A 153 -4.97 0.72 -7.42
N ALA A 154 -4.56 0.22 -8.58
CA ALA A 154 -4.52 0.97 -9.82
C ALA A 154 -5.58 0.42 -10.79
N GLY A 155 -6.26 1.31 -11.54
CA GLY A 155 -7.28 0.89 -12.49
C GLY A 155 -7.79 2.03 -13.35
N MET A 156 -8.73 1.69 -14.23
CA MET A 156 -9.48 2.66 -15.02
C MET A 156 -10.83 2.92 -14.37
N GLY A 157 -11.14 4.18 -14.16
CA GLY A 157 -12.46 4.60 -13.71
C GLY A 157 -13.48 4.76 -14.85
N PRO A 158 -14.77 4.87 -14.54
CA PRO A 158 -15.31 4.89 -13.18
C PRO A 158 -15.22 3.50 -12.52
N ALA A 159 -14.70 3.49 -11.30
CA ALA A 159 -14.69 2.31 -10.45
C ALA A 159 -16.10 2.07 -9.90
N GLY A 160 -16.47 0.82 -9.80
CA GLY A 160 -17.76 0.40 -9.25
C GLY A 160 -17.63 -0.94 -8.54
N THR A 161 -18.67 -1.28 -7.78
CA THR A 161 -18.80 -2.58 -7.14
C THR A 161 -20.17 -3.15 -7.48
N ASN A 162 -20.19 -4.26 -8.19
CA ASN A 162 -21.39 -5.00 -8.51
C ASN A 162 -21.56 -6.13 -7.49
N ARG A 163 -22.74 -6.27 -6.90
CA ARG A 163 -23.06 -7.36 -5.99
C ARG A 163 -24.08 -8.26 -6.66
N PRO A 164 -23.92 -9.59 -6.56
CA PRO A 164 -24.97 -10.48 -7.04
C PRO A 164 -26.26 -10.19 -6.27
N ASP A 165 -27.37 -10.23 -6.98
CA ASP A 165 -28.70 -10.09 -6.36
C ASP A 165 -28.84 -11.09 -5.21
N LYS A 166 -29.33 -10.61 -4.06
CA LYS A 166 -29.72 -11.50 -2.99
C LYS A 166 -30.95 -12.28 -3.47
N LYS A 167 -30.76 -13.55 -3.80
CA LYS A 167 -31.86 -14.46 -4.02
C LYS A 167 -32.56 -14.79 -2.71
#